data_f83192045669c6d352adde4d184ead36
#
_entry.id   f83192045669c6d352adde4d184ead36
#
_cell.length_a   1.000
_cell.length_b   1.000
_cell.length_c   1.000
_cell.angle_alpha   90.00
_cell.angle_beta   90.00
_cell.angle_gamma   90.00
#
_symmetry.space_group_name_H-M   'P 1'
#
loop_
_entity.id
_entity.type
_entity.pdbx_description
1 polymer ?
#
loop_
_entity_poly.entity_id
_entity_poly.type
_entity_poly.pdbx_seq_one_letter_code
_entity_poly.pdbx_strand_id
1 'polypeptide(L)'
;AISFVHFAPNYPNIEALAKLVSSDSLAEPSQLLIRLHPSHFQDKPKIFAEERARVFDLEKKYPHVHVVQPVALGGSLGYYGGEDMDEKSSMMAYSDVVVTVYSTMLVETAVHDTPMIAATIDTPGGWNKPKKFSLSLKEIGDWPTHKRFRDAKAGRVAENENELRDALNMYLKDKTVDAKERRKFIENEITVTDASSGKRTAEYILSVLKKANRKDR
;
A
#
# COMPACT_ATOMS: atom_id res chain seq x y z
N ALA A 1 -2.52 5.25 -2.16
CA ALA A 1 -2.87 3.99 -2.84
C ALA A 1 -1.76 3.57 -3.79
N ILE A 2 -1.42 2.28 -3.81
CA ILE A 2 -0.41 1.73 -4.72
C ILE A 2 -1.12 0.86 -5.74
N SER A 3 -0.83 1.08 -7.01
CA SER A 3 -1.39 0.30 -8.11
C SER A 3 -0.51 -0.91 -8.44
N PHE A 4 -1.13 -2.08 -8.53
CA PHE A 4 -0.54 -3.29 -9.09
C PHE A 4 -0.97 -3.45 -10.53
N VAL A 5 -0.31 -2.75 -11.41
CA VAL A 5 -0.66 -2.69 -12.84
C VAL A 5 -0.70 -4.06 -13.53
N HIS A 6 -0.03 -5.05 -12.96
CA HIS A 6 -0.01 -6.40 -13.55
C HIS A 6 -1.21 -7.28 -13.17
N PHE A 7 -1.98 -6.89 -12.15
CA PHE A 7 -3.01 -7.75 -11.59
C PHE A 7 -4.41 -7.17 -11.74
N ALA A 8 -4.62 -5.94 -11.29
CA ALA A 8 -5.90 -5.26 -11.45
C ALA A 8 -5.69 -3.74 -11.40
N PRO A 9 -6.44 -2.95 -12.18
CA PRO A 9 -6.38 -1.52 -12.10
C PRO A 9 -6.88 -1.05 -10.74
N ASN A 10 -6.10 -0.19 -10.10
CA ASN A 10 -6.45 0.35 -8.78
C ASN A 10 -7.32 1.61 -8.87
N TYR A 11 -7.50 2.15 -10.06
CA TYR A 11 -8.24 3.39 -10.27
C TYR A 11 -9.65 3.40 -9.65
N PRO A 12 -10.48 2.33 -9.74
CA PRO A 12 -11.80 2.34 -9.10
C PRO A 12 -11.76 2.56 -7.59
N ASN A 13 -10.75 2.00 -6.91
CA ASN A 13 -10.57 2.19 -5.47
C ASN A 13 -10.17 3.63 -5.15
N ILE A 14 -9.28 4.22 -5.95
CA ILE A 14 -8.83 5.61 -5.81
C ILE A 14 -10.01 6.57 -6.08
N GLU A 15 -10.78 6.33 -7.14
CA GLU A 15 -11.94 7.17 -7.46
C GLU A 15 -13.03 7.08 -6.38
N ALA A 16 -13.29 5.89 -5.83
CA ALA A 16 -14.22 5.72 -4.72
C ALA A 16 -13.79 6.55 -3.49
N LEU A 17 -12.51 6.52 -3.14
CA LEU A 17 -11.95 7.35 -2.06
C LEU A 17 -12.11 8.85 -2.37
N ALA A 18 -11.79 9.29 -3.58
CA ALA A 18 -11.92 10.68 -3.99
C ALA A 18 -13.38 11.19 -3.87
N LYS A 19 -14.35 10.37 -4.26
CA LYS A 19 -15.78 10.65 -4.08
C LYS A 19 -16.16 10.76 -2.59
N LEU A 20 -15.69 9.84 -1.76
CA LEU A 20 -16.02 9.81 -0.34
C LEU A 20 -15.50 11.04 0.41
N VAL A 21 -14.23 11.42 0.21
CA VAL A 21 -13.63 12.58 0.89
C VAL A 21 -14.20 13.91 0.40
N SER A 22 -14.81 13.92 -0.78
CA SER A 22 -15.45 15.11 -1.38
C SER A 22 -16.95 15.17 -1.16
N SER A 23 -17.47 14.28 -0.32
CA SER A 23 -18.89 14.19 0.05
C SER A 23 -19.03 14.29 1.58
N ASP A 24 -20.25 14.64 2.05
CA ASP A 24 -20.58 14.70 3.48
C ASP A 24 -20.83 13.30 4.09
N SER A 25 -20.30 12.23 3.47
CA SER A 25 -20.57 10.85 3.91
C SER A 25 -19.57 10.30 4.92
N LEU A 26 -18.44 11.00 5.14
CA LEU A 26 -17.45 10.64 6.14
C LEU A 26 -17.77 11.26 7.51
N ALA A 27 -17.35 10.57 8.56
CA ALA A 27 -17.62 10.99 9.94
C ALA A 27 -16.91 12.30 10.32
N GLU A 28 -15.81 12.60 9.66
CA GLU A 28 -15.00 13.81 9.89
C GLU A 28 -14.59 14.43 8.56
N PRO A 29 -14.42 15.76 8.48
CA PRO A 29 -13.83 16.41 7.32
C PRO A 29 -12.46 15.81 7.01
N SER A 30 -12.28 15.33 5.80
CA SER A 30 -11.11 14.52 5.44
C SER A 30 -10.42 15.04 4.18
N GLN A 31 -9.13 14.78 4.08
CA GLN A 31 -8.33 14.99 2.86
C GLN A 31 -7.78 13.66 2.39
N LEU A 32 -7.64 13.48 1.09
CA LEU A 32 -7.04 12.32 0.47
C LEU A 32 -5.69 12.69 -0.13
N LEU A 33 -4.63 12.07 0.40
CA LEU A 33 -3.31 12.10 -0.21
C LEU A 33 -3.12 10.82 -1.03
N ILE A 34 -2.97 10.95 -2.34
CA ILE A 34 -2.74 9.84 -3.25
C ILE A 34 -1.26 9.79 -3.61
N ARG A 35 -0.58 8.72 -3.19
CA ARG A 35 0.80 8.48 -3.58
C ARG A 35 0.87 7.33 -4.57
N LEU A 36 1.20 7.64 -5.82
CA LEU A 36 1.42 6.65 -6.85
C LEU A 36 2.77 5.96 -6.66
N HIS A 37 2.84 4.71 -7.06
CA HIS A 37 4.12 4.00 -7.11
C HIS A 37 5.06 4.68 -8.12
N PRO A 38 6.37 4.85 -7.83
CA PRO A 38 7.32 5.52 -8.73
C PRO A 38 7.34 4.96 -10.15
N SER A 39 7.02 3.68 -10.34
CA SER A 39 6.91 3.09 -11.68
C SER A 39 5.87 3.75 -12.58
N HIS A 40 4.84 4.41 -12.02
CA HIS A 40 3.86 5.16 -12.80
C HIS A 40 4.44 6.40 -13.49
N PHE A 41 5.64 6.81 -13.08
CA PHE A 41 6.37 7.93 -13.68
C PHE A 41 7.38 7.49 -14.75
N GLN A 42 7.42 6.21 -15.06
CA GLN A 42 8.17 5.67 -16.18
C GLN A 42 7.33 5.77 -17.47
N ASP A 43 8.00 5.92 -18.61
CA ASP A 43 7.33 6.02 -19.92
C ASP A 43 6.75 4.70 -20.43
N LYS A 44 7.21 3.60 -19.86
CA LYS A 44 6.78 2.24 -20.24
C LYS A 44 6.49 1.39 -19.00
N PRO A 45 5.45 0.55 -19.07
CA PRO A 45 4.47 0.42 -20.16
C PRO A 45 3.49 1.62 -20.21
N LYS A 46 2.93 1.88 -21.38
CA LYS A 46 2.00 3.02 -21.65
C LYS A 46 0.83 3.10 -20.64
N ILE A 47 0.35 1.96 -20.15
CA ILE A 47 -0.73 1.90 -19.16
C ILE A 47 -0.40 2.66 -17.86
N PHE A 48 0.87 2.76 -17.47
CA PHE A 48 1.27 3.55 -16.31
C PHE A 48 1.03 5.05 -16.53
N ALA A 49 1.37 5.55 -17.69
CA ALA A 49 1.13 6.95 -18.05
C ALA A 49 -0.37 7.26 -18.12
N GLU A 50 -1.16 6.34 -18.69
CA GLU A 50 -2.62 6.49 -18.78
C GLU A 50 -3.28 6.48 -17.38
N GLU A 51 -2.90 5.57 -16.51
CA GLU A 51 -3.42 5.51 -15.14
C GLU A 51 -2.99 6.74 -14.34
N ARG A 52 -1.73 7.15 -14.43
CA ARG A 52 -1.22 8.39 -13.81
C ARG A 52 -2.06 9.60 -14.24
N ALA A 53 -2.28 9.79 -15.54
CA ALA A 53 -3.06 10.92 -16.04
C ALA A 53 -4.48 10.93 -15.45
N ARG A 54 -5.15 9.79 -15.40
CA ARG A 54 -6.48 9.65 -14.80
C ARG A 54 -6.49 9.99 -13.30
N VAL A 55 -5.45 9.62 -12.56
CA VAL A 55 -5.34 9.94 -11.13
C VAL A 55 -5.12 11.43 -10.92
N PHE A 56 -4.24 12.07 -11.71
CA PHE A 56 -4.06 13.53 -11.64
C PHE A 56 -5.33 14.31 -12.00
N ASP A 57 -6.18 13.76 -12.85
CA ASP A 57 -7.48 14.39 -13.15
C ASP A 57 -8.46 14.34 -11.98
N LEU A 58 -8.30 13.39 -11.03
CA LEU A 58 -9.10 13.38 -9.81
C LEU A 58 -8.83 14.59 -8.91
N GLU A 59 -7.57 15.03 -8.81
CA GLU A 59 -7.19 16.23 -8.05
C GLU A 59 -7.88 17.49 -8.59
N LYS A 60 -8.10 17.57 -9.92
CA LYS A 60 -8.82 18.68 -10.53
C LYS A 60 -10.34 18.58 -10.35
N LYS A 61 -10.85 17.35 -10.26
CA LYS A 61 -12.28 17.06 -10.24
C LYS A 61 -12.88 17.11 -8.86
N TYR A 62 -12.12 16.69 -7.85
CA TYR A 62 -12.61 16.51 -6.49
C TYR A 62 -11.88 17.43 -5.51
N PRO A 63 -12.58 18.24 -4.70
CA PRO A 63 -11.96 18.99 -3.63
C PRO A 63 -11.36 18.04 -2.57
N HIS A 64 -10.34 18.52 -1.86
CA HIS A 64 -9.65 17.76 -0.81
C HIS A 64 -8.91 16.50 -1.28
N VAL A 65 -8.66 16.37 -2.58
CA VAL A 65 -7.84 15.30 -3.18
C VAL A 65 -6.52 15.89 -3.65
N HIS A 66 -5.41 15.29 -3.21
CA HIS A 66 -4.06 15.74 -3.53
C HIS A 66 -3.23 14.55 -4.01
N VAL A 67 -2.55 14.73 -5.16
CA VAL A 67 -1.69 13.70 -5.73
C VAL A 67 -0.24 14.02 -5.41
N VAL A 68 0.39 13.15 -4.64
CA VAL A 68 1.80 13.27 -4.26
C VAL A 68 2.67 12.60 -5.33
N GLN A 69 3.57 13.37 -5.90
CA GLN A 69 4.57 12.83 -6.82
C GLN A 69 5.73 12.27 -6.00
N PRO A 70 5.97 10.95 -6.02
CA PRO A 70 7.07 10.35 -5.29
C PRO A 70 8.42 10.79 -5.85
N VAL A 71 9.47 10.70 -5.03
CA VAL A 71 10.84 10.89 -5.49
C VAL A 71 11.16 9.88 -6.58
N ALA A 72 11.81 10.34 -7.65
CA ALA A 72 12.16 9.47 -8.78
C ALA A 72 13.10 8.34 -8.34
N LEU A 73 12.90 7.15 -8.89
CA LEU A 73 13.80 6.02 -8.67
C LEU A 73 15.22 6.37 -9.13
N GLY A 74 16.20 6.15 -8.27
CA GLY A 74 17.60 6.46 -8.54
C GLY A 74 18.34 5.38 -9.31
N GLY A 75 19.41 5.79 -10.03
CA GLY A 75 20.33 4.90 -10.73
C GLY A 75 19.71 4.13 -11.88
N SER A 76 20.55 3.35 -12.59
CA SER A 76 20.12 2.51 -13.72
C SER A 76 19.24 1.32 -13.33
N LEU A 77 19.29 0.92 -12.07
CA LEU A 77 18.52 -0.21 -11.53
C LEU A 77 17.19 0.23 -10.90
N GLY A 78 16.91 1.54 -10.85
CA GLY A 78 15.66 2.07 -10.32
C GLY A 78 15.45 1.73 -8.83
N TYR A 79 16.43 2.02 -7.98
CA TYR A 79 16.30 1.81 -6.53
C TYR A 79 15.60 3.00 -5.83
N TYR A 80 14.99 2.72 -4.69
CA TYR A 80 14.40 3.73 -3.83
C TYR A 80 15.49 4.48 -3.05
N GLY A 81 15.47 5.82 -3.11
CA GLY A 81 16.34 6.66 -2.28
C GLY A 81 15.82 6.80 -0.85
N GLY A 82 16.70 7.29 0.05
CA GLY A 82 16.32 7.55 1.45
C GLY A 82 15.16 8.53 1.56
N GLU A 83 15.18 9.61 0.79
CA GLU A 83 14.11 10.63 0.78
C GLU A 83 12.74 10.06 0.42
N ASP A 84 12.68 9.15 -0.56
CA ASP A 84 11.43 8.46 -0.94
C ASP A 84 10.90 7.58 0.20
N MET A 85 11.79 6.91 0.92
CA MET A 85 11.43 6.06 2.05
C MET A 85 10.95 6.89 3.24
N ASP A 86 11.59 8.02 3.51
CA ASP A 86 11.21 8.95 4.58
C ASP A 86 9.85 9.60 4.31
N GLU A 87 9.60 10.05 3.07
CA GLU A 87 8.30 10.57 2.67
C GLU A 87 7.20 9.53 2.83
N LYS A 88 7.42 8.33 2.27
CA LYS A 88 6.45 7.23 2.37
C LYS A 88 6.16 6.85 3.82
N SER A 89 7.19 6.73 4.65
CA SER A 89 7.06 6.39 6.07
C SER A 89 6.28 7.47 6.83
N SER A 90 6.60 8.74 6.56
CA SER A 90 5.91 9.88 7.17
C SER A 90 4.43 9.93 6.78
N MET A 91 4.10 9.69 5.51
CA MET A 91 2.71 9.62 5.07
C MET A 91 1.94 8.52 5.80
N MET A 92 2.54 7.34 6.02
CA MET A 92 1.91 6.26 6.78
C MET A 92 1.76 6.61 8.27
N ALA A 93 2.80 7.20 8.88
CA ALA A 93 2.82 7.51 10.31
C ALA A 93 1.83 8.62 10.71
N TYR A 94 1.64 9.62 9.84
CA TYR A 94 0.83 10.80 10.13
C TYR A 94 -0.57 10.76 9.51
N SER A 95 -0.92 9.73 8.76
CA SER A 95 -2.27 9.53 8.28
C SER A 95 -3.18 8.99 9.39
N ASP A 96 -4.44 9.38 9.36
CA ASP A 96 -5.47 8.81 10.24
C ASP A 96 -5.86 7.39 9.83
N VAL A 97 -5.88 7.14 8.51
CA VAL A 97 -6.16 5.83 7.91
C VAL A 97 -5.34 5.70 6.63
N VAL A 98 -4.68 4.57 6.45
CA VAL A 98 -4.02 4.23 5.18
C VAL A 98 -4.88 3.24 4.40
N VAL A 99 -5.16 3.59 3.15
CA VAL A 99 -5.91 2.72 2.24
C VAL A 99 -4.98 2.26 1.10
N THR A 100 -4.90 0.98 0.90
CA THR A 100 -4.14 0.39 -0.21
C THR A 100 -4.87 -0.86 -0.72
N VAL A 101 -4.44 -1.43 -1.83
CA VAL A 101 -4.83 -2.79 -2.19
C VAL A 101 -4.04 -3.82 -1.37
N TYR A 102 -4.23 -5.09 -1.59
CA TYR A 102 -3.35 -6.10 -1.00
C TYR A 102 -1.89 -5.84 -1.38
N SER A 103 -1.08 -5.47 -0.39
CA SER A 103 0.29 -4.99 -0.60
C SER A 103 1.13 -5.16 0.67
N THR A 104 2.45 -5.23 0.52
CA THR A 104 3.40 -5.13 1.64
C THR A 104 3.28 -3.81 2.40
N MET A 105 2.67 -2.79 1.79
CA MET A 105 2.34 -1.52 2.47
C MET A 105 1.46 -1.73 3.70
N LEU A 106 0.64 -2.79 3.76
CA LEU A 106 -0.14 -3.12 4.95
C LEU A 106 0.78 -3.47 6.14
N VAL A 107 1.87 -4.20 5.89
CA VAL A 107 2.87 -4.51 6.93
C VAL A 107 3.60 -3.24 7.35
N GLU A 108 4.05 -2.43 6.38
CA GLU A 108 4.73 -1.16 6.65
C GLU A 108 3.85 -0.19 7.44
N THR A 109 2.57 -0.08 7.09
CA THR A 109 1.60 0.75 7.82
C THR A 109 1.39 0.27 9.26
N ALA A 110 1.32 -1.04 9.46
CA ALA A 110 1.14 -1.61 10.79
C ALA A 110 2.32 -1.29 11.74
N VAL A 111 3.55 -1.09 11.23
CA VAL A 111 4.70 -0.65 12.03
C VAL A 111 4.42 0.68 12.74
N HIS A 112 3.63 1.54 12.11
CA HIS A 112 3.24 2.84 12.67
C HIS A 112 1.98 2.79 13.56
N ASP A 113 1.41 1.59 13.77
CA ASP A 113 0.11 1.39 14.43
C ASP A 113 -1.04 2.19 13.79
N THR A 114 -0.89 2.58 12.53
CA THR A 114 -1.90 3.33 11.78
C THR A 114 -3.01 2.40 11.30
N PRO A 115 -4.29 2.76 11.47
CA PRO A 115 -5.41 2.02 10.90
C PRO A 115 -5.27 1.82 9.39
N MET A 116 -5.65 0.64 8.90
CA MET A 116 -5.46 0.31 7.49
C MET A 116 -6.66 -0.42 6.88
N ILE A 117 -6.89 -0.13 5.62
CA ILE A 117 -7.96 -0.76 4.81
C ILE A 117 -7.34 -1.31 3.53
N ALA A 118 -7.58 -2.58 3.27
CA ALA A 118 -7.34 -3.17 1.95
C ALA A 118 -8.58 -2.92 1.08
N ALA A 119 -8.53 -1.94 0.19
CA ALA A 119 -9.60 -1.67 -0.77
C ALA A 119 -9.48 -2.63 -1.96
N THR A 120 -10.49 -3.43 -2.17
CA THR A 120 -10.50 -4.52 -3.16
C THR A 120 -11.72 -4.46 -4.07
N ILE A 121 -12.13 -3.23 -4.44
CA ILE A 121 -13.23 -3.00 -5.36
C ILE A 121 -12.76 -3.39 -6.76
N ASP A 122 -13.27 -4.48 -7.27
CA ASP A 122 -12.95 -4.96 -8.60
C ASP A 122 -13.69 -4.15 -9.69
N THR A 123 -13.04 -3.98 -10.83
CA THR A 123 -13.68 -3.40 -12.00
C THR A 123 -14.73 -4.37 -12.55
N PRO A 124 -15.98 -3.92 -12.78
CA PRO A 124 -16.99 -4.76 -13.43
C PRO A 124 -16.48 -5.33 -14.76
N GLY A 125 -16.60 -6.65 -14.93
CA GLY A 125 -16.07 -7.35 -16.10
C GLY A 125 -14.59 -7.69 -16.06
N GLY A 126 -13.91 -7.40 -14.94
CA GLY A 126 -12.49 -7.68 -14.73
C GLY A 126 -11.55 -6.81 -15.56
N TRP A 127 -10.28 -7.12 -15.51
CA TRP A 127 -9.27 -6.42 -16.29
C TRP A 127 -9.26 -6.92 -17.74
N ASN A 128 -9.43 -6.02 -18.68
CA ASN A 128 -9.61 -6.34 -20.11
C ASN A 128 -8.37 -6.90 -20.83
N LYS A 129 -7.21 -7.17 -20.21
CA LYS A 129 -6.00 -7.59 -20.97
C LYS A 129 -4.95 -8.34 -20.14
N PRO A 130 -4.25 -9.24 -20.80
CA PRO A 130 -4.76 -10.48 -21.35
C PRO A 130 -5.29 -11.34 -20.20
N LYS A 131 -6.27 -12.20 -20.43
CA LYS A 131 -6.92 -13.02 -19.39
C LYS A 131 -5.97 -13.70 -18.39
N LYS A 132 -4.76 -14.03 -18.81
CA LYS A 132 -3.71 -14.61 -17.93
C LYS A 132 -3.19 -13.69 -16.84
N PHE A 133 -3.50 -12.37 -16.89
CA PHE A 133 -3.11 -11.37 -15.90
C PHE A 133 -4.32 -10.67 -15.27
N SER A 134 -5.53 -11.12 -15.58
CA SER A 134 -6.76 -10.54 -15.03
C SER A 134 -7.22 -11.28 -13.78
N LEU A 135 -6.38 -11.27 -12.76
CA LEU A 135 -6.79 -11.74 -11.44
C LEU A 135 -7.66 -10.68 -10.78
N SER A 136 -8.74 -11.10 -10.14
CA SER A 136 -9.52 -10.22 -9.29
C SER A 136 -8.72 -9.85 -8.04
N LEU A 137 -8.98 -8.69 -7.45
CA LEU A 137 -8.38 -8.32 -6.17
C LEU A 137 -8.76 -9.33 -5.07
N LYS A 138 -9.92 -9.94 -5.17
CA LYS A 138 -10.37 -11.01 -4.27
C LYS A 138 -9.47 -12.24 -4.36
N GLU A 139 -9.16 -12.72 -5.58
CA GLU A 139 -8.25 -13.85 -5.80
C GLU A 139 -6.84 -13.55 -5.29
N ILE A 140 -6.36 -12.31 -5.50
CA ILE A 140 -5.08 -11.86 -4.94
C ILE A 140 -5.10 -11.92 -3.41
N GLY A 141 -6.22 -11.59 -2.78
CA GLY A 141 -6.42 -11.69 -1.34
C GLY A 141 -6.27 -13.10 -0.76
N ASP A 142 -6.43 -14.14 -1.59
CA ASP A 142 -6.24 -15.54 -1.17
C ASP A 142 -4.78 -16.01 -1.22
N TRP A 143 -3.88 -15.21 -1.78
CA TRP A 143 -2.46 -15.53 -1.77
C TRP A 143 -1.91 -15.58 -0.34
N PRO A 144 -0.98 -16.49 -0.02
CA PRO A 144 -0.49 -16.70 1.34
C PRO A 144 -0.02 -15.41 2.03
N THR A 145 0.60 -14.50 1.27
CA THR A 145 1.10 -13.22 1.79
C THR A 145 -0.02 -12.25 2.20
N HIS A 146 -1.16 -12.29 1.50
CA HIS A 146 -2.29 -11.37 1.73
C HIS A 146 -3.34 -11.99 2.66
N LYS A 147 -3.49 -13.31 2.59
CA LYS A 147 -4.36 -14.07 3.49
C LYS A 147 -3.98 -13.85 4.96
N ARG A 148 -2.68 -13.78 5.26
CA ARG A 148 -2.19 -13.51 6.63
C ARG A 148 -2.74 -12.21 7.22
N PHE A 149 -2.81 -11.13 6.41
CA PHE A 149 -3.42 -9.87 6.84
C PHE A 149 -4.90 -10.05 7.20
N ARG A 150 -5.66 -10.74 6.36
CA ARG A 150 -7.09 -10.99 6.60
C ARG A 150 -7.30 -11.85 7.84
N ASP A 151 -6.55 -12.93 7.96
CA ASP A 151 -6.66 -13.88 9.09
C ASP A 151 -6.26 -13.21 10.43
N ALA A 152 -5.29 -12.30 10.40
CA ALA A 152 -4.87 -11.52 11.55
C ALA A 152 -5.90 -10.46 11.99
N LYS A 153 -6.84 -10.09 11.11
CA LYS A 153 -7.81 -8.99 11.33
C LYS A 153 -7.12 -7.68 11.73
N ALA A 154 -5.93 -7.43 11.19
CA ALA A 154 -5.11 -6.28 11.54
C ALA A 154 -5.61 -4.97 10.93
N GLY A 155 -6.61 -5.05 10.07
CA GLY A 155 -7.30 -3.95 9.41
C GLY A 155 -8.54 -4.46 8.70
N ARG A 156 -9.19 -3.61 7.92
CA ARG A 156 -10.43 -3.95 7.21
C ARG A 156 -10.15 -4.27 5.74
N VAL A 157 -11.01 -5.08 5.16
CA VAL A 157 -11.09 -5.32 3.72
C VAL A 157 -12.40 -4.72 3.23
N ALA A 158 -12.35 -3.96 2.14
CA ALA A 158 -13.53 -3.34 1.54
C ALA A 158 -13.66 -3.80 0.08
N GLU A 159 -14.69 -4.58 -0.22
CA GLU A 159 -14.97 -5.13 -1.55
C GLU A 159 -15.94 -4.23 -2.37
N ASN A 160 -16.49 -3.19 -1.75
CA ASN A 160 -17.37 -2.22 -2.38
C ASN A 160 -17.31 -0.85 -1.68
N GLU A 161 -17.91 0.17 -2.31
CA GLU A 161 -17.86 1.55 -1.81
C GLU A 161 -18.54 1.72 -0.43
N ASN A 162 -19.58 0.95 -0.11
CA ASN A 162 -20.26 1.02 1.19
C ASN A 162 -19.35 0.48 2.30
N GLU A 163 -18.72 -0.67 2.08
CA GLU A 163 -17.76 -1.24 3.03
C GLU A 163 -16.56 -0.32 3.23
N LEU A 164 -16.08 0.32 2.16
CA LEU A 164 -14.98 1.29 2.24
C LEU A 164 -15.36 2.49 3.08
N ARG A 165 -16.56 3.09 2.85
CA ARG A 165 -17.08 4.19 3.65
C ARG A 165 -17.23 3.80 5.13
N ASP A 166 -17.82 2.63 5.40
CA ASP A 166 -18.10 2.19 6.75
C ASP A 166 -16.80 1.90 7.53
N ALA A 167 -15.79 1.31 6.89
CA ALA A 167 -14.47 1.10 7.46
C ALA A 167 -13.73 2.43 7.72
N LEU A 168 -13.80 3.39 6.80
CA LEU A 168 -13.25 4.73 6.99
C LEU A 168 -13.89 5.41 8.20
N ASN A 169 -15.22 5.44 8.25
CA ASN A 169 -15.97 6.08 9.33
C ASN A 169 -15.70 5.44 10.69
N MET A 170 -15.50 4.14 10.72
CA MET A 170 -15.12 3.44 11.95
C MET A 170 -13.76 3.92 12.48
N TYR A 171 -12.74 3.99 11.62
CA TYR A 171 -11.41 4.40 12.03
C TYR A 171 -11.27 5.91 12.27
N LEU A 172 -12.02 6.75 11.54
CA LEU A 172 -12.07 8.19 11.79
C LEU A 172 -12.67 8.51 13.16
N LYS A 173 -13.65 7.72 13.62
CA LYS A 173 -14.24 7.85 14.96
C LYS A 173 -13.34 7.30 16.06
N ASP A 174 -12.65 6.20 15.81
CA ASP A 174 -11.81 5.52 16.79
C ASP A 174 -10.64 4.79 16.13
N LYS A 175 -9.46 5.39 16.20
CA LYS A 175 -8.21 4.83 15.67
C LYS A 175 -7.72 3.59 16.44
N THR A 176 -8.25 3.34 17.64
CA THR A 176 -7.82 2.21 18.47
C THR A 176 -8.47 0.89 18.06
N VAL A 177 -9.50 0.94 17.23
CA VAL A 177 -10.11 -0.26 16.66
C VAL A 177 -9.02 -1.08 15.93
N ASP A 178 -9.02 -2.38 16.16
CA ASP A 178 -8.06 -3.34 15.64
C ASP A 178 -6.57 -3.10 16.05
N ALA A 179 -6.28 -2.20 17.00
CA ALA A 179 -4.90 -1.88 17.40
C ALA A 179 -4.17 -3.10 17.99
N LYS A 180 -4.86 -3.95 18.76
CA LYS A 180 -4.30 -5.17 19.31
C LYS A 180 -3.93 -6.18 18.21
N GLU A 181 -4.80 -6.32 17.24
CA GLU A 181 -4.63 -7.20 16.09
C GLU A 181 -3.49 -6.69 15.19
N ARG A 182 -3.36 -5.39 14.98
CA ARG A 182 -2.22 -4.77 14.26
C ARG A 182 -0.88 -5.06 14.93
N ARG A 183 -0.79 -4.90 16.26
CA ARG A 183 0.45 -5.21 17.01
C ARG A 183 0.82 -6.68 16.89
N LYS A 184 -0.15 -7.58 17.07
CA LYS A 184 0.08 -9.01 16.90
C LYS A 184 0.47 -9.37 15.46
N PHE A 185 -0.08 -8.69 14.47
CA PHE A 185 0.28 -8.88 13.07
C PHE A 185 1.76 -8.52 12.83
N ILE A 186 2.23 -7.39 13.38
CA ILE A 186 3.64 -6.98 13.28
C ILE A 186 4.56 -7.98 13.96
N GLU A 187 4.23 -8.48 15.14
CA GLU A 187 5.02 -9.51 15.82
C GLU A 187 5.21 -10.78 14.97
N ASN A 188 4.21 -11.11 14.14
CA ASN A 188 4.27 -12.27 13.26
C ASN A 188 4.98 -12.00 11.92
N GLU A 189 4.89 -10.77 11.38
CA GLU A 189 5.42 -10.44 10.05
C GLU A 189 6.84 -9.88 10.11
N ILE A 190 7.24 -9.26 11.20
CA ILE A 190 8.55 -8.61 11.36
C ILE A 190 9.27 -9.16 12.56
N THR A 191 10.39 -9.82 12.31
CA THR A 191 11.20 -10.45 13.39
C THR A 191 11.81 -9.42 14.33
N VAL A 192 12.16 -8.22 13.81
CA VAL A 192 12.88 -7.17 14.56
C VAL A 192 12.50 -5.80 14.05
N THR A 193 12.09 -4.93 14.95
CA THR A 193 11.61 -3.56 14.66
C THR A 193 12.59 -2.47 15.12
N ASP A 194 13.84 -2.81 15.47
CA ASP A 194 14.85 -1.91 16.02
C ASP A 194 15.72 -1.22 14.94
N ALA A 195 15.30 -1.23 13.68
CA ALA A 195 16.04 -0.70 12.53
C ALA A 195 17.41 -1.36 12.27
N SER A 196 17.70 -2.51 12.88
CA SER A 196 19.01 -3.20 12.76
C SER A 196 19.11 -4.16 11.56
N SER A 197 18.08 -4.28 10.72
CA SER A 197 18.01 -5.30 9.65
C SER A 197 19.22 -5.27 8.70
N GLY A 198 19.63 -4.08 8.26
CA GLY A 198 20.80 -3.94 7.38
C GLY A 198 22.09 -4.40 8.03
N LYS A 199 22.33 -4.00 9.29
CA LYS A 199 23.50 -4.41 10.07
C LYS A 199 23.53 -5.92 10.25
N ARG A 200 22.44 -6.53 10.68
CA ARG A 200 22.30 -7.98 10.89
C ARG A 200 22.53 -8.78 9.62
N THR A 201 22.00 -8.30 8.49
CA THR A 201 22.22 -8.91 7.18
C THR A 201 23.70 -8.87 6.80
N ALA A 202 24.37 -7.72 6.96
CA ALA A 202 25.80 -7.59 6.69
C ALA A 202 26.65 -8.50 7.58
N GLU A 203 26.35 -8.55 8.88
CA GLU A 203 27.04 -9.44 9.84
C GLU A 203 26.86 -10.92 9.46
N TYR A 204 25.65 -11.32 9.05
CA TYR A 204 25.39 -12.68 8.59
C TYR A 204 26.22 -13.02 7.34
N ILE A 205 26.21 -12.17 6.32
CA ILE A 205 27.00 -12.36 5.09
C ILE A 205 28.50 -12.52 5.44
N LEU A 206 29.03 -11.64 6.28
CA LEU A 206 30.44 -11.72 6.70
C LEU A 206 30.72 -13.03 7.45
N SER A 207 29.79 -13.51 8.26
CA SER A 207 29.95 -14.79 8.95
C SER A 207 30.03 -15.98 7.99
N VAL A 208 29.22 -15.97 6.94
CA VAL A 208 29.20 -17.02 5.91
C VAL A 208 30.52 -17.01 5.13
N LEU A 209 31.01 -15.83 4.70
CA LEU A 209 32.28 -15.69 4.00
C LEU A 209 33.47 -16.18 4.86
N LYS A 210 33.50 -15.84 6.14
CA LYS A 210 34.52 -16.34 7.07
C LYS A 210 34.53 -17.86 7.19
N LYS A 211 33.35 -18.50 7.20
CA LYS A 211 33.21 -19.96 7.26
C LYS A 211 33.66 -20.63 5.95
N ALA A 212 33.34 -20.04 4.80
CA ALA A 212 33.81 -20.55 3.51
C ALA A 212 35.32 -20.53 3.41
N ASN A 213 35.97 -19.39 3.70
CA ASN A 213 37.44 -19.25 3.64
C ASN A 213 38.20 -20.14 4.63
N ARG A 214 37.54 -20.72 5.65
CA ARG A 214 38.15 -21.70 6.57
C ARG A 214 38.09 -23.14 6.07
N LYS A 215 37.21 -23.44 5.11
CA LYS A 215 37.12 -24.80 4.53
C LYS A 215 38.13 -25.02 3.38
N ASP A 216 38.67 -23.93 2.83
CA ASP A 216 39.64 -23.96 1.72
C ASP A 216 41.12 -23.90 2.24
N ARG A 217 41.31 -24.04 3.56
CA ARG A 217 42.62 -24.18 4.22
C ARG A 217 42.74 -25.52 4.93
#